data_348f06cde16d56dec062e844f9af6efd
#
_entry.id   348f06cde16d56dec062e844f9af6efd
#
_cell.length_a   1.000
_cell.length_b   1.000
_cell.length_c   1.000
_cell.angle_alpha   90.00
_cell.angle_beta   90.00
_cell.angle_gamma   90.00
#
_symmetry.space_group_name_H-M   'P 1'
#
loop_
_entity.id
_entity.type
_entity.pdbx_description
1 polymer ?
#
loop_
_entity_poly.entity_id
_entity_poly.type
_entity_poly.pdbx_seq_one_letter_code
_entity_poly.pdbx_strand_id
1 'polypeptide(L)'
;MNNIEAALSEIDRAVGDLRARGVQLFTNVAGRPLSDPQFRPIFRRMAAHDLPVWVHPMRGPDFADYAAEQASEAEIWFSFGWPYETTACMTRLIYSRIFDELPTLKIISHHMGGMIPYFAGKINLGFRQIFFGTPEHNPAATGLKRSPMHYYKLLYADTALNGQAEPTRCGHAFFGTAACLFATDAPFDCEGGRSLIRGTIRAIEALPIPSAERKRIFSGNARDLLKLPAGAALARSPA
;
A
#
# COMPACT_ATOMS: atom_id res chain seq x y z
N MET A 1 4.75 9.52 -14.32
CA MET A 1 6.02 9.84 -13.64
C MET A 1 7.26 9.77 -14.57
N ASN A 2 7.07 9.73 -15.87
CA ASN A 2 8.17 9.75 -16.84
C ASN A 2 8.86 11.12 -16.91
N ASN A 3 8.17 12.17 -16.50
CA ASN A 3 8.70 13.51 -16.33
C ASN A 3 8.35 13.98 -14.90
N ILE A 4 9.34 14.14 -14.05
CA ILE A 4 9.16 14.47 -12.64
C ILE A 4 8.60 15.88 -12.46
N GLU A 5 9.09 16.88 -13.20
CA GLU A 5 8.63 18.27 -13.10
C GLU A 5 7.14 18.39 -13.47
N ALA A 6 6.74 17.73 -14.55
CA ALA A 6 5.34 17.70 -14.96
C ALA A 6 4.47 16.98 -13.90
N ALA A 7 4.97 15.89 -13.32
CA ALA A 7 4.26 15.17 -12.26
C ALA A 7 4.10 16.03 -10.99
N LEU A 8 5.11 16.80 -10.60
CA LEU A 8 5.03 17.72 -9.46
C LEU A 8 4.01 18.84 -9.72
N SER A 9 4.04 19.42 -10.91
CA SER A 9 3.06 20.46 -11.31
C SER A 9 1.64 19.91 -11.30
N GLU A 10 1.44 18.67 -11.78
CA GLU A 10 0.13 18.03 -11.79
C GLU A 10 -0.36 17.67 -10.36
N ILE A 11 0.54 17.25 -9.46
CA ILE A 11 0.19 17.05 -8.04
C ILE A 11 -0.32 18.35 -7.45
N ASP A 12 0.38 19.46 -7.64
CA ASP A 12 -0.02 20.75 -7.10
C ASP A 12 -1.36 21.22 -7.66
N ARG A 13 -1.57 21.06 -8.98
CA ARG A 13 -2.85 21.37 -9.63
C ARG A 13 -3.97 20.47 -9.09
N ALA A 14 -3.74 19.16 -9.01
CA ALA A 14 -4.75 18.22 -8.55
C ALA A 14 -5.15 18.48 -7.08
N VAL A 15 -4.19 18.72 -6.22
CA VAL A 15 -4.45 18.99 -4.80
C VAL A 15 -5.04 20.40 -4.59
N GLY A 16 -4.47 21.41 -5.25
CA GLY A 16 -4.90 22.81 -5.11
C GLY A 16 -6.25 23.09 -5.80
N ASP A 17 -6.30 22.86 -7.10
CA ASP A 17 -7.44 23.27 -7.92
C ASP A 17 -8.59 22.24 -7.87
N LEU A 18 -8.25 20.94 -7.99
CA LEU A 18 -9.25 19.87 -8.02
C LEU A 18 -9.56 19.29 -6.63
N ARG A 19 -8.84 19.73 -5.59
CA ARG A 19 -9.02 19.27 -4.21
C ARG A 19 -8.85 17.75 -4.06
N ALA A 20 -7.96 17.14 -4.86
CA ALA A 20 -7.57 15.75 -4.71
C ALA A 20 -7.01 15.51 -3.30
N ARG A 21 -7.29 14.33 -2.74
CA ARG A 21 -6.93 13.99 -1.35
C ARG A 21 -5.80 12.96 -1.26
N GLY A 22 -5.08 12.77 -2.34
CA GLY A 22 -3.96 11.87 -2.45
C GLY A 22 -3.61 11.59 -3.89
N VAL A 23 -2.57 10.80 -4.10
CA VAL A 23 -2.17 10.30 -5.42
C VAL A 23 -2.03 8.80 -5.38
N GLN A 24 -2.28 8.15 -6.50
CA GLN A 24 -1.97 6.74 -6.67
C GLN A 24 -0.74 6.59 -7.55
N LEU A 25 0.17 5.72 -7.15
CA LEU A 25 1.35 5.31 -7.89
C LEU A 25 1.33 3.79 -8.06
N PHE A 26 2.02 3.31 -9.09
CA PHE A 26 2.34 1.88 -9.20
C PHE A 26 3.66 1.56 -8.50
N THR A 27 3.88 0.29 -8.15
CA THR A 27 5.10 -0.18 -7.45
C THR A 27 6.39 0.10 -8.21
N ASN A 28 6.27 0.29 -9.52
CA ASN A 28 7.39 0.68 -10.38
C ASN A 28 6.91 1.60 -11.52
N VAL A 29 7.85 2.27 -12.16
CA VAL A 29 7.64 3.09 -13.36
C VAL A 29 8.59 2.59 -14.44
N ALA A 30 8.05 1.97 -15.49
CA ALA A 30 8.83 1.33 -16.55
C ALA A 30 9.93 0.41 -15.98
N GLY A 31 9.59 -0.43 -15.02
CA GLY A 31 10.49 -1.36 -14.33
C GLY A 31 11.43 -0.73 -13.29
N ARG A 32 11.43 0.60 -13.13
CA ARG A 32 12.22 1.28 -12.10
C ARG A 32 11.47 1.31 -10.77
N PRO A 33 12.06 0.86 -9.67
CA PRO A 33 11.39 0.82 -8.37
C PRO A 33 11.15 2.22 -7.83
N LEU A 34 10.06 2.42 -7.09
CA LEU A 34 9.74 3.72 -6.47
C LEU A 34 10.81 4.22 -5.47
N SER A 35 11.70 3.33 -5.01
CA SER A 35 12.86 3.70 -4.17
C SER A 35 13.99 4.37 -4.94
N ASP A 36 13.93 4.42 -6.29
CA ASP A 36 14.92 5.14 -7.10
C ASP A 36 14.91 6.63 -6.69
N PRO A 37 16.10 7.24 -6.46
CA PRO A 37 16.22 8.62 -6.03
C PRO A 37 15.48 9.64 -6.90
N GLN A 38 15.31 9.37 -8.19
CA GLN A 38 14.60 10.25 -9.11
C GLN A 38 13.13 10.49 -8.70
N PHE A 39 12.49 9.53 -8.00
CA PHE A 39 11.09 9.65 -7.55
C PHE A 39 10.95 10.31 -6.18
N ARG A 40 12.06 10.57 -5.48
CA ARG A 40 12.05 11.20 -4.15
C ARG A 40 11.29 12.53 -4.11
N PRO A 41 11.39 13.42 -5.12
CA PRO A 41 10.63 14.68 -5.14
C PRO A 41 9.12 14.50 -5.05
N ILE A 42 8.55 13.43 -5.62
CA ILE A 42 7.12 13.12 -5.55
C ILE A 42 6.69 12.88 -4.10
N PHE A 43 7.43 12.04 -3.37
CA PHE A 43 7.14 11.75 -1.96
C PHE A 43 7.31 12.98 -1.08
N ARG A 44 8.34 13.81 -1.33
CA ARG A 44 8.51 15.09 -0.62
C ARG A 44 7.32 16.02 -0.84
N ARG A 45 6.82 16.11 -2.07
CA ARG A 45 5.65 16.95 -2.40
C ARG A 45 4.41 16.46 -1.68
N MET A 46 4.16 15.15 -1.65
CA MET A 46 3.01 14.58 -0.95
C MET A 46 3.12 14.73 0.57
N ALA A 47 4.31 14.56 1.14
CA ALA A 47 4.56 14.82 2.56
C ALA A 47 4.31 16.30 2.92
N ALA A 48 4.70 17.25 2.04
CA ALA A 48 4.45 18.69 2.22
C ALA A 48 2.95 19.03 2.19
N HIS A 49 2.16 18.37 1.34
CA HIS A 49 0.70 18.49 1.34
C HIS A 49 0.05 17.76 2.54
N ASP A 50 0.81 16.93 3.25
CA ASP A 50 0.31 16.05 4.32
C ASP A 50 -0.86 15.17 3.85
N LEU A 51 -0.76 14.64 2.63
CA LEU A 51 -1.72 13.77 1.98
C LEU A 51 -1.08 12.42 1.61
N PRO A 52 -1.86 11.33 1.54
CA PRO A 52 -1.32 10.01 1.31
C PRO A 52 -0.94 9.74 -0.15
N VAL A 53 -0.04 8.77 -0.29
CA VAL A 53 0.29 8.10 -1.54
C VAL A 53 -0.26 6.69 -1.48
N TRP A 54 -1.18 6.31 -2.38
CA TRP A 54 -1.56 4.92 -2.61
C TRP A 54 -0.52 4.25 -3.50
N VAL A 55 -0.17 3.02 -3.19
CA VAL A 55 0.75 2.26 -4.03
C VAL A 55 0.10 0.95 -4.45
N HIS A 56 -0.21 0.85 -5.74
CA HIS A 56 -0.81 -0.33 -6.37
C HIS A 56 0.26 -1.20 -7.03
N PRO A 57 0.19 -2.53 -6.94
CA PRO A 57 1.14 -3.41 -7.62
C PRO A 57 1.10 -3.25 -9.14
N MET A 58 2.27 -3.38 -9.76
CA MET A 58 2.42 -3.38 -11.22
C MET A 58 3.36 -4.50 -11.65
N ARG A 59 2.79 -5.57 -12.18
CA ARG A 59 3.48 -6.69 -12.78
C ARG A 59 2.59 -7.26 -13.88
N GLY A 60 3.12 -7.49 -15.06
CA GLY A 60 2.38 -8.03 -16.19
C GLY A 60 2.68 -9.52 -16.41
N PRO A 61 1.94 -10.17 -17.31
CA PRO A 61 2.19 -11.56 -17.70
C PRO A 61 3.52 -11.77 -18.41
N ASP A 62 4.14 -10.70 -18.91
CA ASP A 62 5.48 -10.67 -19.51
C ASP A 62 6.62 -10.87 -18.51
N PHE A 63 6.31 -10.88 -17.21
CA PHE A 63 7.27 -11.25 -16.16
C PHE A 63 7.23 -12.76 -15.96
N ALA A 64 8.19 -13.48 -16.54
CA ALA A 64 8.35 -14.91 -16.38
C ALA A 64 8.48 -15.32 -14.90
N ASP A 65 7.94 -16.50 -14.56
CA ASP A 65 8.03 -17.05 -13.20
C ASP A 65 9.39 -17.73 -12.99
N TYR A 66 9.97 -18.29 -14.05
CA TYR A 66 11.31 -18.88 -14.07
C TYR A 66 12.16 -18.28 -15.19
N ALA A 67 13.47 -18.24 -14.97
CA ALA A 67 14.42 -17.58 -15.88
C ALA A 67 14.45 -18.19 -17.31
N ALA A 68 13.99 -19.41 -17.49
CA ALA A 68 13.94 -20.09 -18.79
C ALA A 68 12.65 -19.83 -19.60
N GLU A 69 11.68 -19.13 -18.99
CA GLU A 69 10.38 -18.86 -19.56
C GLU A 69 10.33 -17.50 -20.24
N GLN A 70 9.37 -17.31 -21.15
CA GLN A 70 9.14 -16.05 -21.84
C GLN A 70 8.06 -15.19 -21.15
N ALA A 71 7.17 -15.83 -20.38
CA ALA A 71 6.04 -15.18 -19.72
C ALA A 71 5.63 -15.99 -18.49
N SER A 72 4.85 -15.36 -17.61
CA SER A 72 4.22 -16.01 -16.47
C SER A 72 3.08 -16.94 -16.93
N GLU A 73 2.93 -18.08 -16.30
CA GLU A 73 1.86 -19.03 -16.56
C GLU A 73 0.83 -19.07 -15.42
N ALA A 74 -0.34 -19.63 -15.69
CA ALA A 74 -1.40 -19.89 -14.70
C ALA A 74 -1.79 -18.67 -13.84
N GLU A 75 -1.72 -17.47 -14.39
CA GLU A 75 -2.01 -16.19 -13.69
C GLU A 75 -1.15 -15.98 -12.42
N ILE A 76 0.04 -16.58 -12.36
CA ILE A 76 0.97 -16.43 -11.22
C ILE A 76 1.38 -14.97 -11.05
N TRP A 77 1.58 -14.24 -12.18
CA TRP A 77 1.92 -12.81 -12.16
C TRP A 77 0.91 -11.96 -11.37
N PHE A 78 -0.38 -12.33 -11.44
CA PHE A 78 -1.47 -11.66 -10.73
C PHE A 78 -1.63 -12.20 -9.31
N SER A 79 -1.81 -13.54 -9.18
CA SER A 79 -2.20 -14.18 -7.90
C SER A 79 -1.11 -14.07 -6.83
N PHE A 80 0.16 -14.18 -7.22
CA PHE A 80 1.32 -14.16 -6.32
C PHE A 80 2.28 -13.01 -6.64
N GLY A 81 2.39 -12.66 -7.91
CA GLY A 81 3.29 -11.59 -8.35
C GLY A 81 2.88 -10.23 -7.80
N TRP A 82 1.61 -9.85 -7.80
CA TRP A 82 1.15 -8.58 -7.24
C TRP A 82 1.37 -8.46 -5.74
N PRO A 83 1.01 -9.44 -4.89
CA PRO A 83 1.38 -9.41 -3.48
C PRO A 83 2.89 -9.31 -3.25
N TYR A 84 3.70 -9.98 -4.07
CA TYR A 84 5.15 -9.88 -4.02
C TYR A 84 5.63 -8.47 -4.39
N GLU A 85 5.14 -7.90 -5.50
CA GLU A 85 5.49 -6.54 -5.95
C GLU A 85 5.18 -5.49 -4.88
N THR A 86 4.00 -5.56 -4.26
CA THR A 86 3.64 -4.70 -3.13
C THR A 86 4.65 -4.83 -2.01
N THR A 87 4.96 -6.06 -1.61
CA THR A 87 5.92 -6.35 -0.52
C THR A 87 7.32 -5.83 -0.86
N ALA A 88 7.80 -6.11 -2.07
CA ALA A 88 9.11 -5.66 -2.53
C ALA A 88 9.22 -4.14 -2.58
N CYS A 89 8.19 -3.45 -3.11
CA CYS A 89 8.15 -2.00 -3.17
C CYS A 89 8.18 -1.38 -1.78
N MET A 90 7.32 -1.81 -0.85
CA MET A 90 7.27 -1.29 0.52
C MET A 90 8.60 -1.53 1.24
N THR A 91 9.18 -2.73 1.10
CA THR A 91 10.49 -3.06 1.64
C THR A 91 11.57 -2.12 1.12
N ARG A 92 11.65 -1.93 -0.20
CA ARG A 92 12.64 -1.03 -0.81
C ARG A 92 12.47 0.42 -0.40
N LEU A 93 11.23 0.92 -0.27
CA LEU A 93 10.96 2.27 0.24
C LEU A 93 11.44 2.42 1.68
N ILE A 94 11.17 1.45 2.56
CA ILE A 94 11.64 1.47 3.94
C ILE A 94 13.17 1.51 3.97
N TYR A 95 13.84 0.59 3.26
CA TYR A 95 15.30 0.50 3.26
C TYR A 95 15.98 1.66 2.50
N SER A 96 15.25 2.40 1.67
CA SER A 96 15.74 3.67 1.11
C SER A 96 15.76 4.83 2.11
N ARG A 97 15.36 4.57 3.38
CA ARG A 97 15.28 5.54 4.48
C ARG A 97 14.29 6.67 4.26
N ILE A 98 13.29 6.46 3.39
CA ILE A 98 12.34 7.51 3.05
C ILE A 98 11.57 8.04 4.27
N PHE A 99 11.22 7.17 5.22
CA PHE A 99 10.50 7.55 6.44
C PHE A 99 11.40 8.25 7.47
N ASP A 100 12.72 8.02 7.43
CA ASP A 100 13.68 8.78 8.24
C ASP A 100 13.85 10.21 7.72
N GLU A 101 13.74 10.38 6.41
CA GLU A 101 13.81 11.68 5.74
C GLU A 101 12.48 12.42 5.81
N LEU A 102 11.37 11.70 5.62
CA LEU A 102 10.02 12.25 5.54
C LEU A 102 9.12 11.59 6.61
N PRO A 103 9.25 11.95 7.89
CA PRO A 103 8.53 11.27 8.97
C PRO A 103 7.01 11.48 8.94
N THR A 104 6.53 12.47 8.19
CA THR A 104 5.08 12.73 7.98
C THR A 104 4.52 12.02 6.75
N LEU A 105 5.35 11.32 5.98
CA LEU A 105 4.91 10.64 4.76
C LEU A 105 3.89 9.55 5.09
N LYS A 106 2.77 9.58 4.40
CA LYS A 106 1.68 8.62 4.51
C LYS A 106 1.63 7.74 3.27
N ILE A 107 1.85 6.45 3.44
CA ILE A 107 1.75 5.48 2.33
C ILE A 107 0.65 4.49 2.65
N ILE A 108 -0.29 4.32 1.71
CA ILE A 108 -1.31 3.29 1.75
C ILE A 108 -0.85 2.17 0.82
N SER A 109 -0.64 1.01 1.39
CA SER A 109 -0.27 -0.20 0.67
C SER A 109 -1.53 -0.97 0.30
N HIS A 110 -1.74 -1.20 -0.99
CA HIS A 110 -2.87 -1.97 -1.48
C HIS A 110 -2.83 -3.43 -1.01
N HIS A 111 -3.99 -4.07 -1.01
CA HIS A 111 -4.18 -5.49 -0.72
C HIS A 111 -3.59 -5.88 0.64
N MET A 112 -3.92 -5.09 1.69
CA MET A 112 -3.47 -5.32 3.07
C MET A 112 -1.93 -5.48 3.20
N GLY A 113 -1.16 -4.73 2.37
CA GLY A 113 0.30 -4.79 2.40
C GLY A 113 0.91 -6.02 1.73
N GLY A 114 0.14 -6.71 0.89
CA GLY A 114 0.60 -7.89 0.17
C GLY A 114 1.01 -9.03 1.11
N MET A 115 2.26 -9.47 1.03
CA MET A 115 2.78 -10.58 1.84
C MET A 115 3.27 -10.15 3.23
N ILE A 116 3.36 -8.84 3.53
CA ILE A 116 3.98 -8.31 4.75
C ILE A 116 3.38 -8.92 6.03
N PRO A 117 2.06 -8.93 6.24
CA PRO A 117 1.49 -9.47 7.48
C PRO A 117 1.81 -10.94 7.70
N TYR A 118 1.64 -11.76 6.67
CA TYR A 118 1.87 -13.20 6.75
C TYR A 118 3.34 -13.55 7.00
N PHE A 119 4.26 -12.80 6.37
CA PHE A 119 5.71 -13.04 6.47
C PHE A 119 6.41 -12.16 7.52
N ALA A 120 5.68 -11.51 8.44
CA ALA A 120 6.26 -10.61 9.44
C ALA A 120 7.38 -11.27 10.27
N GLY A 121 7.21 -12.54 10.66
CA GLY A 121 8.24 -13.30 11.35
C GLY A 121 9.50 -13.50 10.50
N LYS A 122 9.33 -13.83 9.22
CA LYS A 122 10.46 -14.03 8.28
C LYS A 122 11.18 -12.70 7.99
N ILE A 123 10.43 -11.62 7.83
CA ILE A 123 10.99 -10.27 7.65
C ILE A 123 11.85 -9.89 8.86
N ASN A 124 11.33 -10.09 10.08
CA ASN A 124 12.06 -9.78 11.31
C ASN A 124 13.31 -10.66 11.48
N LEU A 125 13.20 -11.95 11.17
CA LEU A 125 14.32 -12.88 11.20
C LEU A 125 15.37 -12.50 10.15
N GLY A 126 14.96 -12.22 8.91
CA GLY A 126 15.85 -11.80 7.82
C GLY A 126 16.66 -10.57 8.18
N PHE A 127 16.02 -9.58 8.82
CA PHE A 127 16.72 -8.40 9.32
C PHE A 127 17.75 -8.74 10.41
N ARG A 128 17.38 -9.61 11.35
CA ARG A 128 18.28 -10.02 12.45
C ARG A 128 19.43 -10.89 11.98
N GLN A 129 19.24 -11.63 10.87
CA GLN A 129 20.20 -12.54 10.27
C GLN A 129 20.90 -11.96 9.03
N ILE A 130 20.71 -10.69 8.75
CA ILE A 130 21.39 -10.00 7.64
C ILE A 130 22.93 -10.07 7.77
N PHE A 131 23.40 -10.49 8.95
CA PHE A 131 24.78 -10.82 9.22
C PHE A 131 25.32 -12.04 8.45
N PHE A 132 24.46 -12.87 7.88
CA PHE A 132 24.87 -13.94 6.98
C PHE A 132 25.07 -13.46 5.54
N GLY A 133 24.43 -12.34 5.15
CA GLY A 133 24.80 -11.58 3.97
C GLY A 133 25.73 -10.46 4.41
N THR A 134 26.85 -10.28 3.73
CA THR A 134 27.80 -9.22 4.05
C THR A 134 27.08 -7.85 4.09
N PRO A 135 27.45 -6.97 5.03
CA PRO A 135 26.88 -5.61 5.11
C PRO A 135 26.95 -4.84 3.79
N GLU A 136 27.92 -5.19 2.95
CA GLU A 136 28.14 -4.62 1.63
C GLU A 136 26.97 -4.90 0.67
N HIS A 137 26.24 -6.00 0.85
CA HIS A 137 25.11 -6.37 0.03
C HIS A 137 23.76 -5.76 0.47
N ASN A 138 23.71 -5.18 1.69
CA ASN A 138 22.54 -4.47 2.16
C ASN A 138 22.88 -3.24 3.03
N PRO A 139 23.56 -2.23 2.46
CA PRO A 139 23.96 -1.05 3.21
C PRO A 139 22.78 -0.26 3.77
N ALA A 140 21.59 -0.38 3.16
CA ALA A 140 20.39 0.30 3.63
C ALA A 140 19.92 -0.20 5.00
N ALA A 141 20.15 -1.50 5.32
CA ALA A 141 19.74 -2.04 6.61
C ALA A 141 20.51 -1.45 7.78
N THR A 142 21.78 -1.10 7.57
CA THR A 142 22.66 -0.53 8.60
C THR A 142 22.42 0.97 8.83
N GLY A 143 21.66 1.64 7.94
CA GLY A 143 21.40 3.08 8.00
C GLY A 143 20.04 3.48 8.57
N LEU A 144 19.16 2.52 8.87
CA LEU A 144 17.84 2.80 9.44
C LEU A 144 17.97 3.23 10.91
N LYS A 145 17.25 4.29 11.29
CA LYS A 145 17.23 4.81 12.68
C LYS A 145 16.45 3.92 13.65
N ARG A 146 15.55 3.08 13.14
CA ARG A 146 14.70 2.14 13.89
C ARG A 146 14.75 0.77 13.26
N SER A 147 14.20 -0.24 13.94
CA SER A 147 14.06 -1.57 13.34
C SER A 147 13.17 -1.51 12.10
N PRO A 148 13.39 -2.33 11.07
CA PRO A 148 12.53 -2.35 9.89
C PRO A 148 11.06 -2.56 10.24
N MET A 149 10.75 -3.39 11.24
CA MET A 149 9.39 -3.65 11.69
C MET A 149 8.67 -2.38 12.17
N HIS A 150 9.41 -1.43 12.76
CA HIS A 150 8.85 -0.12 13.11
C HIS A 150 8.28 0.59 11.88
N TYR A 151 9.03 0.60 10.77
CA TYR A 151 8.61 1.30 9.54
C TYR A 151 7.46 0.58 8.82
N TYR A 152 7.43 -0.75 8.83
CA TYR A 152 6.29 -1.50 8.29
C TYR A 152 4.98 -1.16 9.04
N LYS A 153 5.07 -0.86 10.34
CA LYS A 153 3.93 -0.43 11.15
C LYS A 153 3.48 1.03 10.90
N LEU A 154 4.27 1.83 10.18
CA LEU A 154 3.87 3.18 9.76
C LEU A 154 3.00 3.18 8.50
N LEU A 155 2.95 2.05 7.77
CA LEU A 155 2.14 1.92 6.58
C LEU A 155 0.66 1.85 6.95
N TYR A 156 -0.18 2.48 6.13
CA TYR A 156 -1.60 2.19 6.06
C TYR A 156 -1.82 1.03 5.09
N ALA A 157 -2.92 0.31 5.24
CA ALA A 157 -3.26 -0.82 4.39
C ALA A 157 -4.77 -0.84 4.09
N ASP A 158 -5.12 -1.13 2.87
CA ASP A 158 -6.52 -1.26 2.50
C ASP A 158 -7.02 -2.71 2.56
N THR A 159 -8.33 -2.88 2.61
CA THR A 159 -8.99 -4.17 2.80
C THR A 159 -9.36 -4.87 1.49
N ALA A 160 -8.76 -4.47 0.36
CA ALA A 160 -9.04 -5.05 -0.95
C ALA A 160 -8.43 -6.46 -1.09
N LEU A 161 -9.01 -7.44 -0.41
CA LEU A 161 -8.57 -8.84 -0.34
C LEU A 161 -9.60 -9.80 -0.91
N ASN A 162 -10.30 -9.38 -1.96
CA ASN A 162 -11.29 -10.20 -2.65
C ASN A 162 -12.38 -10.78 -1.71
N GLY A 163 -12.65 -10.08 -0.59
CA GLY A 163 -13.66 -10.44 0.38
C GLY A 163 -13.31 -11.65 1.28
N GLN A 164 -12.04 -12.00 1.40
CA GLN A 164 -11.60 -13.14 2.21
C GLN A 164 -11.36 -12.75 3.67
N ALA A 165 -11.94 -13.52 4.61
CA ALA A 165 -11.89 -13.21 6.04
C ALA A 165 -10.53 -13.49 6.67
N GLU A 166 -9.87 -14.58 6.31
CA GLU A 166 -8.60 -15.00 6.90
C GLU A 166 -7.46 -14.01 6.60
N PRO A 167 -7.21 -13.59 5.34
CA PRO A 167 -6.23 -12.57 5.06
C PRO A 167 -6.57 -11.22 5.73
N THR A 168 -7.87 -10.87 5.80
CA THR A 168 -8.32 -9.65 6.50
C THR A 168 -7.98 -9.69 7.99
N ARG A 169 -8.18 -10.83 8.68
CA ARG A 169 -7.74 -11.01 10.06
C ARG A 169 -6.23 -10.91 10.23
N CYS A 170 -5.47 -11.57 9.36
CA CYS A 170 -4.02 -11.54 9.39
C CYS A 170 -3.50 -10.10 9.25
N GLY A 171 -4.00 -9.37 8.25
CA GLY A 171 -3.63 -7.99 8.02
C GLY A 171 -4.04 -7.07 9.18
N HIS A 172 -5.27 -7.19 9.67
CA HIS A 172 -5.74 -6.42 10.81
C HIS A 172 -4.89 -6.67 12.08
N ALA A 173 -4.54 -7.93 12.37
CA ALA A 173 -3.66 -8.27 13.50
C ALA A 173 -2.26 -7.64 13.36
N PHE A 174 -1.79 -7.48 12.11
CA PHE A 174 -0.51 -6.84 11.86
C PHE A 174 -0.60 -5.31 11.92
N PHE A 175 -1.49 -4.67 11.18
CA PHE A 175 -1.55 -3.20 11.05
C PHE A 175 -2.32 -2.52 12.18
N GLY A 176 -3.28 -3.21 12.78
CA GLY A 176 -4.21 -2.65 13.76
C GLY A 176 -5.33 -1.83 13.11
N THR A 177 -6.38 -1.56 13.87
CA THR A 177 -7.59 -0.87 13.39
C THR A 177 -7.29 0.50 12.78
N ALA A 178 -6.41 1.28 13.37
CA ALA A 178 -6.16 2.68 12.97
C ALA A 178 -5.49 2.81 11.59
N ALA A 179 -4.77 1.79 11.15
CA ALA A 179 -4.08 1.79 9.86
C ALA A 179 -4.87 1.09 8.73
N CYS A 180 -5.99 0.43 9.04
CA CYS A 180 -6.81 -0.26 8.05
C CYS A 180 -7.84 0.68 7.42
N LEU A 181 -7.95 0.63 6.07
CA LEU A 181 -8.85 1.45 5.27
C LEU A 181 -9.77 0.55 4.44
N PHE A 182 -11.05 0.89 4.38
CA PHE A 182 -12.00 0.16 3.54
C PHE A 182 -11.70 0.35 2.06
N ALA A 183 -11.47 -0.73 1.35
CA ALA A 183 -11.42 -0.81 -0.10
C ALA A 183 -11.79 -2.23 -0.55
N THR A 184 -12.22 -2.40 -1.79
CA THR A 184 -12.86 -3.62 -2.27
C THR A 184 -12.29 -4.18 -3.54
N ASP A 185 -11.48 -3.42 -4.25
CA ASP A 185 -10.99 -3.74 -5.59
C ASP A 185 -12.12 -3.86 -6.65
N ALA A 186 -13.30 -3.27 -6.37
CA ALA A 186 -14.35 -3.13 -7.39
C ALA A 186 -13.86 -2.25 -8.54
N PRO A 187 -14.23 -2.55 -9.82
CA PRO A 187 -15.31 -3.44 -10.27
C PRO A 187 -14.85 -4.81 -10.79
N PHE A 188 -13.66 -5.29 -10.44
CA PHE A 188 -12.99 -6.43 -11.07
C PHE A 188 -13.53 -7.80 -10.67
N ASP A 189 -14.87 -7.96 -10.71
CA ASP A 189 -15.53 -9.25 -10.60
C ASP A 189 -16.63 -9.42 -11.67
N CYS A 190 -17.15 -10.62 -11.83
CA CYS A 190 -18.20 -10.93 -12.81
C CYS A 190 -19.55 -10.25 -12.51
N GLU A 191 -19.71 -9.63 -11.32
CA GLU A 191 -20.90 -8.89 -10.91
C GLU A 191 -20.70 -7.37 -10.93
N GLY A 192 -19.66 -6.87 -11.60
CA GLY A 192 -19.33 -5.44 -11.66
C GLY A 192 -18.95 -4.86 -10.28
N GLY A 193 -18.24 -5.61 -9.48
CA GLY A 193 -17.73 -5.23 -8.16
C GLY A 193 -18.64 -5.57 -6.99
N ARG A 194 -19.89 -5.99 -7.22
CA ARG A 194 -20.87 -6.24 -6.14
C ARG A 194 -20.45 -7.38 -5.22
N SER A 195 -19.85 -8.43 -5.77
CA SER A 195 -19.35 -9.59 -5.02
C SER A 195 -18.19 -9.17 -4.12
N LEU A 196 -17.23 -8.41 -4.64
CA LEU A 196 -16.10 -7.88 -3.90
C LEU A 196 -16.55 -6.97 -2.75
N ILE A 197 -17.48 -6.05 -3.02
CA ILE A 197 -18.04 -5.15 -1.99
C ILE A 197 -18.69 -5.94 -0.87
N ARG A 198 -19.63 -6.86 -1.20
CA ARG A 198 -20.32 -7.67 -0.18
C ARG A 198 -19.38 -8.56 0.61
N GLY A 199 -18.41 -9.16 -0.08
CA GLY A 199 -17.39 -10.02 0.55
C GLY A 199 -16.53 -9.25 1.54
N THR A 200 -16.03 -8.09 1.14
CA THR A 200 -15.19 -7.24 2.01
C THR A 200 -15.95 -6.73 3.23
N ILE A 201 -17.21 -6.31 3.06
CA ILE A 201 -18.06 -5.93 4.19
C ILE A 201 -18.17 -7.08 5.19
N ARG A 202 -18.53 -8.29 4.72
CA ARG A 202 -18.62 -9.48 5.59
C ARG A 202 -17.31 -9.82 6.28
N ALA A 203 -16.18 -9.72 5.57
CA ALA A 203 -14.86 -10.00 6.13
C ALA A 203 -14.52 -9.05 7.30
N ILE A 204 -14.85 -7.75 7.16
CA ILE A 204 -14.64 -6.78 8.24
C ILE A 204 -15.63 -6.99 9.37
N GLU A 205 -16.89 -7.30 9.09
CA GLU A 205 -17.91 -7.59 10.12
C GLU A 205 -17.56 -8.83 10.95
N ALA A 206 -16.86 -9.81 10.33
CA ALA A 206 -16.39 -11.02 11.01
C ALA A 206 -15.13 -10.80 11.86
N LEU A 207 -14.51 -9.62 11.86
CA LEU A 207 -13.41 -9.32 12.76
C LEU A 207 -13.89 -9.30 14.22
N PRO A 208 -13.15 -9.93 15.15
CA PRO A 208 -13.51 -9.96 16.58
C PRO A 208 -13.13 -8.64 17.27
N ILE A 209 -13.69 -7.53 16.80
CA ILE A 209 -13.42 -6.18 17.28
C ILE A 209 -14.73 -5.43 17.59
N PRO A 210 -14.71 -4.41 18.44
CA PRO A 210 -15.90 -3.59 18.73
C PRO A 210 -16.48 -2.93 17.49
N SER A 211 -17.80 -2.65 17.51
CA SER A 211 -18.48 -1.97 16.39
C SER A 211 -17.89 -0.58 16.09
N ALA A 212 -17.41 0.12 17.11
CA ALA A 212 -16.74 1.40 16.95
C ALA A 212 -15.46 1.29 16.11
N GLU A 213 -14.69 0.22 16.31
CA GLU A 213 -13.48 -0.05 15.51
C GLU A 213 -13.82 -0.44 14.07
N ARG A 214 -14.87 -1.24 13.85
CA ARG A 214 -15.37 -1.51 12.49
C ARG A 214 -15.77 -0.24 11.75
N LYS A 215 -16.45 0.70 12.43
CA LYS A 215 -16.77 2.02 11.85
C LYS A 215 -15.52 2.82 11.48
N ARG A 216 -14.46 2.71 12.29
CA ARG A 216 -13.16 3.31 11.95
C ARG A 216 -12.62 2.76 10.63
N ILE A 217 -12.59 1.44 10.46
CA ILE A 217 -12.13 0.79 9.23
C ILE A 217 -13.01 1.19 8.04
N PHE A 218 -14.35 1.14 8.16
CA PHE A 218 -15.26 1.45 7.07
C PHE A 218 -15.18 2.89 6.56
N SER A 219 -14.91 3.86 7.43
CA SER A 219 -14.90 5.26 6.99
C SER A 219 -14.06 6.21 7.85
N GLY A 220 -13.97 5.99 9.15
CA GLY A 220 -13.36 6.94 10.08
C GLY A 220 -11.89 7.20 9.74
N ASN A 221 -11.12 6.13 9.53
CA ASN A 221 -9.70 6.24 9.21
C ASN A 221 -9.44 6.97 7.89
N ALA A 222 -10.22 6.64 6.86
CA ALA A 222 -10.10 7.32 5.57
C ALA A 222 -10.47 8.80 5.67
N ARG A 223 -11.51 9.14 6.43
CA ARG A 223 -11.92 10.55 6.63
C ARG A 223 -10.80 11.35 7.30
N ASP A 224 -10.16 10.80 8.33
CA ASP A 224 -9.09 11.48 9.05
C ASP A 224 -7.83 11.58 8.16
N LEU A 225 -7.43 10.49 7.50
CA LEU A 225 -6.26 10.44 6.65
C LEU A 225 -6.36 11.39 5.44
N LEU A 226 -7.54 11.46 4.83
CA LEU A 226 -7.83 12.28 3.65
C LEU A 226 -8.28 13.71 4.03
N LYS A 227 -8.33 14.04 5.32
CA LYS A 227 -8.77 15.35 5.83
C LYS A 227 -10.14 15.75 5.29
N LEU A 228 -11.09 14.80 5.27
CA LEU A 228 -12.45 15.09 4.81
C LEU A 228 -13.21 15.85 5.91
N PRO A 229 -14.02 16.88 5.53
CA PRO A 229 -14.76 17.65 6.51
C PRO A 229 -15.73 16.77 7.31
N ALA A 230 -15.86 17.06 8.61
CA ALA A 230 -16.86 16.44 9.44
C ALA A 230 -18.25 16.78 8.87
N GLY A 231 -19.08 15.75 8.61
CA GLY A 231 -20.46 15.99 8.14
C GLY A 231 -20.65 16.07 6.63
N ALA A 232 -19.65 15.83 5.79
CA ALA A 232 -19.89 15.54 4.38
C ALA A 232 -20.70 14.24 4.25
N ALA A 233 -22.03 14.35 4.42
CA ALA A 233 -22.95 13.34 3.95
C ALA A 233 -22.69 13.22 2.44
N LEU A 234 -22.44 11.99 1.97
CA LEU A 234 -22.46 11.72 0.54
C LEU A 234 -23.80 12.28 0.02
N ALA A 235 -23.73 13.28 -0.85
CA ALA A 235 -24.92 13.69 -1.57
C ALA A 235 -25.49 12.43 -2.20
N ARG A 236 -26.71 12.07 -1.82
CA ARG A 236 -27.41 10.95 -2.46
C ARG A 236 -27.58 11.39 -3.91
N SER A 237 -26.90 10.68 -4.83
CA SER A 237 -27.24 10.83 -6.23
C SER A 237 -28.75 10.60 -6.37
N PRO A 238 -29.48 11.48 -7.04
CA PRO A 238 -30.87 11.19 -7.38
C PRO A 238 -30.89 9.90 -8.20
N ALA A 239 -31.83 9.02 -7.88
CA ALA A 239 -32.05 7.72 -8.52
C ALA A 239 -32.37 7.87 -9.99
#